data_f8acad337bda067f0f75b89c88d3959c
#
_entry.id   f8acad337bda067f0f75b89c88d3959c
#
_cell.length_a   1.000
_cell.length_b   1.000
_cell.length_c   1.000
_cell.angle_alpha   90.00
_cell.angle_beta   90.00
_cell.angle_gamma   90.00
#
_symmetry.space_group_name_H-M   'P 1'
#
loop_
_entity.id
_entity.type
_entity.pdbx_description
1 polymer ?
#
loop_
_entity_poly.entity_id
_entity_poly.type
_entity_poly.pdbx_seq_one_letter_code
_entity_poly.pdbx_strand_id
1 'polypeptide(L)'
;MREFLAALEQDGQLKHVDVPFDGRRGTNELQALMNYVCSKDGPALLLNNVDGINTEGVPILFNPFGTRERTAMTIGHRDWRAAKLHHADVLGDPSRWIPPKLVDPASAPCKEVIIKGDEVSLDKQLPHIWFGKEGPAYITNAMTFSKDPETGGKNVGWYRFTQFLDATHPLGGTYPPERAKTDLAAFYWWNPPFSDIGRHTFKAHQMGKRLEVAIAGVCDPALHLASGTGVPFNSDEAAFAGGLRGEAVEMVKCETVDLEVPATAEWVLEGEVYTDELEPIGWHSNPVGYYDRVQVFPIVRIKCITHRRKPIWHATMEMVPPFDHNYIALLPVEGEVLSDLRKKIPEVHDVAVTPNMCYVVQLSVDGAQKPHPNFGKYVLHAVWGSAGRWGRTAKLVIVVGPDVDPYDLKQVEWAMMTRWQPVKDSILQPDGIPMILDPSCEKSAQFGAFRSDQMGIDATIKIPERFTEYPEVSKADPAAVEAIAKKLAGIL
;
A
#
# COMPACT_ATOMS: atom_id res chain seq x y z
N MET A 1 -4.90 -9.44 12.96
CA MET A 1 -4.64 -8.07 13.47
C MET A 1 -4.50 -8.01 14.99
N ARG A 2 -5.43 -8.50 15.82
CA ARG A 2 -5.31 -8.37 17.29
C ARG A 2 -4.06 -9.00 17.88
N GLU A 3 -3.62 -10.13 17.37
CA GLU A 3 -2.35 -10.76 17.75
C GLU A 3 -1.15 -9.88 17.39
N PHE A 4 -1.18 -9.25 16.22
CA PHE A 4 -0.16 -8.30 15.80
C PHE A 4 -0.13 -7.07 16.72
N LEU A 5 -1.29 -6.51 17.08
CA LEU A 5 -1.37 -5.39 18.03
C LEU A 5 -0.84 -5.79 19.41
N ALA A 6 -1.16 -7.00 19.90
CA ALA A 6 -0.63 -7.52 21.15
C ALA A 6 0.91 -7.68 21.12
N ALA A 7 1.46 -8.12 19.99
CA ALA A 7 2.91 -8.18 19.80
C ALA A 7 3.55 -6.78 19.82
N LEU A 8 2.93 -5.79 19.14
CA LEU A 8 3.40 -4.40 19.20
C LEU A 8 3.33 -3.81 20.62
N GLU A 9 2.30 -4.16 21.37
CA GLU A 9 2.16 -3.71 22.77
C GLU A 9 3.25 -4.30 23.67
N GLN A 10 3.54 -5.60 23.54
CA GLN A 10 4.64 -6.27 24.25
C GLN A 10 6.00 -5.65 23.94
N ASP A 11 6.21 -5.23 22.69
CA ASP A 11 7.44 -4.54 22.25
C ASP A 11 7.45 -3.04 22.60
N GLY A 12 6.40 -2.52 23.23
CA GLY A 12 6.27 -1.09 23.54
C GLY A 12 6.03 -0.19 22.32
N GLN A 13 5.73 -0.79 21.15
CA GLN A 13 5.47 -0.11 19.88
C GLN A 13 3.98 0.22 19.66
N LEU A 14 3.07 -0.17 20.54
CA LEU A 14 1.68 0.28 20.59
C LEU A 14 1.46 1.07 21.89
N LYS A 15 0.78 2.23 21.76
CA LYS A 15 0.38 3.05 22.90
C LYS A 15 -1.12 3.27 22.90
N HIS A 16 -1.75 3.06 24.04
CA HIS A 16 -3.13 3.48 24.29
C HIS A 16 -3.15 4.96 24.66
N VAL A 17 -4.06 5.70 24.04
CA VAL A 17 -4.14 7.16 24.21
C VAL A 17 -5.56 7.54 24.59
N ASP A 18 -5.73 8.04 25.82
CA ASP A 18 -7.02 8.46 26.39
C ASP A 18 -7.24 9.99 26.30
N VAL A 19 -6.21 10.73 25.87
CA VAL A 19 -6.35 12.17 25.59
C VAL A 19 -7.36 12.36 24.48
N PRO A 20 -8.36 13.25 24.62
CA PRO A 20 -9.37 13.48 23.59
C PRO A 20 -8.77 14.12 22.36
N PHE A 21 -9.22 13.68 21.19
CA PHE A 21 -8.95 14.26 19.87
C PHE A 21 -10.25 14.64 19.20
N ASP A 22 -10.23 15.72 18.42
CA ASP A 22 -11.37 16.17 17.64
C ASP A 22 -11.35 15.61 16.22
N GLY A 23 -12.24 14.66 15.94
CA GLY A 23 -12.41 14.02 14.63
C GLY A 23 -13.43 14.71 13.71
N ARG A 24 -14.02 15.84 14.12
CA ARG A 24 -15.05 16.54 13.34
C ARG A 24 -14.49 17.15 12.06
N ARG A 25 -15.39 17.29 11.11
CA ARG A 25 -15.10 17.96 9.84
C ARG A 25 -14.57 19.38 10.06
N GLY A 26 -13.50 19.71 9.31
CA GLY A 26 -12.88 21.04 9.34
C GLY A 26 -11.85 21.24 10.45
N THR A 27 -11.66 20.25 11.33
CA THR A 27 -10.53 20.21 12.22
C THR A 27 -9.33 19.59 11.53
N ASN A 28 -8.12 19.98 11.93
CA ASN A 28 -6.88 19.39 11.39
C ASN A 28 -6.19 18.48 12.42
N GLU A 29 -6.87 18.15 13.51
CA GLU A 29 -6.20 17.54 14.67
C GLU A 29 -5.72 16.13 14.36
N LEU A 30 -6.56 15.29 13.75
CA LEU A 30 -6.17 13.92 13.35
C LEU A 30 -5.10 13.90 12.26
N GLN A 31 -5.15 14.86 11.30
CA GLN A 31 -4.10 15.00 10.30
C GLN A 31 -2.77 15.43 10.93
N ALA A 32 -2.81 16.38 11.85
CA ALA A 32 -1.62 16.86 12.56
C ALA A 32 -1.02 15.75 13.42
N LEU A 33 -1.86 14.95 14.11
CA LEU A 33 -1.43 13.78 14.86
C LEU A 33 -0.71 12.78 13.98
N MET A 34 -1.30 12.41 12.83
CA MET A 34 -0.71 11.47 11.88
C MET A 34 0.66 11.97 11.40
N ASN A 35 0.73 13.23 10.98
CA ASN A 35 1.99 13.83 10.53
C ASN A 35 3.04 13.82 11.62
N TYR A 36 2.67 14.23 12.84
CA TYR A 36 3.59 14.28 13.99
C TYR A 36 4.16 12.90 14.32
N VAL A 37 3.31 11.87 14.35
CA VAL A 37 3.73 10.51 14.70
C VAL A 37 4.58 9.89 13.59
N CYS A 38 4.13 9.95 12.33
CA CYS A 38 4.84 9.34 11.22
C CYS A 38 6.19 10.01 10.92
N SER A 39 6.29 11.35 11.05
CA SER A 39 7.55 12.08 10.82
C SER A 39 8.65 11.78 11.84
N LYS A 40 8.33 11.08 12.92
CA LYS A 40 9.26 10.71 13.99
C LYS A 40 9.44 9.20 14.15
N ASP A 41 8.99 8.42 13.17
CA ASP A 41 8.91 6.95 13.27
C ASP A 41 8.24 6.50 14.58
N GLY A 42 7.22 7.27 15.01
CA GLY A 42 6.52 7.09 16.27
C GLY A 42 5.74 5.77 16.34
N PRO A 43 5.26 5.38 17.54
CA PRO A 43 4.57 4.11 17.75
C PRO A 43 3.21 4.05 17.03
N ALA A 44 2.65 2.86 16.93
CA ALA A 44 1.22 2.69 16.68
C ALA A 44 0.42 3.27 17.86
N LEU A 45 -0.74 3.86 17.57
CA LEU A 45 -1.61 4.45 18.59
C LEU A 45 -2.99 3.80 18.52
N LEU A 46 -3.56 3.49 19.69
CA LEU A 46 -4.96 3.17 19.82
C LEU A 46 -5.64 4.31 20.58
N LEU A 47 -6.36 5.17 19.84
CA LEU A 47 -7.05 6.32 20.39
C LEU A 47 -8.39 5.86 20.95
N ASN A 48 -8.55 5.96 22.26
CA ASN A 48 -9.76 5.52 22.96
C ASN A 48 -10.82 6.62 23.06
N ASN A 49 -10.42 7.86 22.78
CA ASN A 49 -11.28 9.02 22.94
C ASN A 49 -11.13 9.96 21.72
N VAL A 50 -12.01 9.78 20.74
CA VAL A 50 -12.09 10.66 19.56
C VAL A 50 -13.51 11.22 19.49
N ASP A 51 -13.64 12.54 19.68
CA ASP A 51 -14.91 13.24 19.66
C ASP A 51 -15.43 13.46 18.23
N GLY A 52 -16.75 13.47 18.09
CA GLY A 52 -17.44 13.88 16.87
C GLY A 52 -17.38 12.88 15.71
N ILE A 53 -17.04 11.62 15.97
CA ILE A 53 -16.98 10.54 14.97
C ILE A 53 -18.23 9.67 14.91
N ASN A 54 -19.30 10.05 15.57
CA ASN A 54 -20.61 9.39 15.60
C ASN A 54 -20.69 8.00 16.27
N THR A 55 -19.59 7.30 16.47
CA THR A 55 -19.54 5.99 17.15
C THR A 55 -18.74 6.12 18.43
N GLU A 56 -19.38 6.55 19.51
CA GLU A 56 -18.76 6.70 20.82
C GLU A 56 -18.17 5.36 21.30
N GLY A 57 -16.93 5.41 21.78
CA GLY A 57 -16.24 4.25 22.38
C GLY A 57 -15.68 3.23 21.37
N VAL A 58 -15.69 3.50 20.07
CA VAL A 58 -14.95 2.71 19.10
C VAL A 58 -13.49 3.17 19.08
N PRO A 59 -12.51 2.34 19.45
CA PRO A 59 -11.11 2.71 19.40
C PRO A 59 -10.65 2.92 17.97
N ILE A 60 -9.89 3.99 17.73
CA ILE A 60 -9.32 4.30 16.42
C ILE A 60 -7.84 3.94 16.40
N LEU A 61 -7.47 3.00 15.54
CA LEU A 61 -6.10 2.58 15.32
C LEU A 61 -5.41 3.52 14.33
N PHE A 62 -4.26 4.02 14.71
CA PHE A 62 -3.38 4.88 13.90
C PHE A 62 -1.99 4.27 13.81
N ASN A 63 -1.34 4.41 12.66
CA ASN A 63 0.07 4.13 12.44
C ASN A 63 0.55 2.69 12.77
N PRO A 64 -0.26 1.63 12.54
CA PRO A 64 0.20 0.26 12.83
C PRO A 64 1.35 -0.20 11.93
N PHE A 65 1.48 0.37 10.73
CA PHE A 65 2.48 -0.02 9.72
C PHE A 65 3.54 1.06 9.44
N GLY A 66 3.58 2.12 10.23
CA GLY A 66 4.35 3.33 9.95
C GLY A 66 5.85 3.24 10.15
N THR A 67 6.43 2.05 10.27
CA THR A 67 7.89 1.81 10.21
C THR A 67 8.21 0.53 9.45
N ARG A 68 9.45 0.45 8.94
CA ARG A 68 9.94 -0.76 8.26
C ARG A 68 9.88 -1.99 9.17
N GLU A 69 10.26 -1.84 10.45
CA GLU A 69 10.22 -2.95 11.40
C GLU A 69 8.79 -3.45 11.63
N ARG A 70 7.84 -2.57 11.95
CA ARG A 70 6.43 -2.96 12.15
C ARG A 70 5.83 -3.61 10.91
N THR A 71 6.16 -3.10 9.72
CA THR A 71 5.73 -3.75 8.48
C THR A 71 6.35 -5.12 8.30
N ALA A 72 7.64 -5.30 8.58
CA ALA A 72 8.30 -6.61 8.54
C ALA A 72 7.67 -7.60 9.53
N MET A 73 7.23 -7.14 10.69
CA MET A 73 6.54 -7.96 11.70
C MET A 73 5.20 -8.53 11.20
N THR A 74 4.57 -7.93 10.20
CA THR A 74 3.31 -8.45 9.59
C THR A 74 3.45 -9.85 9.02
N ILE A 75 4.67 -10.25 8.66
CA ILE A 75 5.03 -11.57 8.10
C ILE A 75 6.12 -12.28 8.89
N GLY A 76 6.21 -11.98 10.19
CA GLY A 76 7.07 -12.70 11.13
C GLY A 76 8.56 -12.31 11.13
N HIS A 77 8.94 -11.19 10.51
CA HIS A 77 10.30 -10.67 10.50
C HIS A 77 10.40 -9.36 11.28
N ARG A 78 11.61 -9.02 11.74
CA ARG A 78 11.91 -7.68 12.28
C ARG A 78 12.82 -6.89 11.33
N ASP A 79 13.65 -7.59 10.59
CA ASP A 79 14.51 -7.01 9.59
C ASP A 79 13.77 -6.82 8.26
N TRP A 80 13.81 -5.60 7.75
CA TRP A 80 13.14 -5.23 6.50
C TRP A 80 13.65 -6.01 5.29
N ARG A 81 14.97 -6.22 5.19
CA ARG A 81 15.56 -6.94 4.05
C ARG A 81 15.18 -8.40 4.08
N ALA A 82 15.18 -9.02 5.26
CA ALA A 82 14.72 -10.39 5.43
C ALA A 82 13.24 -10.54 5.04
N ALA A 83 12.38 -9.62 5.48
CA ALA A 83 10.96 -9.60 5.12
C ALA A 83 10.76 -9.45 3.61
N LYS A 84 11.49 -8.53 2.97
CA LYS A 84 11.44 -8.33 1.52
C LYS A 84 11.91 -9.56 0.75
N LEU A 85 13.02 -10.17 1.15
CA LEU A 85 13.50 -11.40 0.52
C LEU A 85 12.50 -12.52 0.65
N HIS A 86 11.92 -12.71 1.84
CA HIS A 86 10.85 -13.68 2.07
C HIS A 86 9.65 -13.41 1.17
N HIS A 87 9.20 -12.16 1.06
CA HIS A 87 8.12 -11.76 0.16
C HIS A 87 8.46 -12.08 -1.30
N ALA A 88 9.65 -11.71 -1.77
CA ALA A 88 10.10 -11.96 -3.14
C ALA A 88 10.18 -13.46 -3.47
N ASP A 89 10.66 -14.27 -2.53
CA ASP A 89 10.79 -15.73 -2.67
C ASP A 89 9.42 -16.41 -2.72
N VAL A 90 8.47 -16.01 -1.86
CA VAL A 90 7.10 -16.56 -1.87
C VAL A 90 6.35 -16.12 -3.13
N LEU A 91 6.52 -14.86 -3.57
CA LEU A 91 5.92 -14.38 -4.81
C LEU A 91 6.49 -15.10 -6.03
N GLY A 92 7.79 -15.38 -6.01
CA GLY A 92 8.49 -16.07 -7.10
C GLY A 92 8.17 -17.55 -7.24
N ASP A 93 7.63 -18.18 -6.21
CA ASP A 93 7.33 -19.62 -6.14
C ASP A 93 5.91 -19.89 -5.63
N PRO A 94 4.91 -19.98 -6.53
CA PRO A 94 3.53 -20.25 -6.14
C PRO A 94 3.30 -21.58 -5.40
N SER A 95 4.25 -22.53 -5.45
CA SER A 95 4.15 -23.77 -4.67
C SER A 95 4.23 -23.56 -3.16
N ARG A 96 4.72 -22.41 -2.73
CA ARG A 96 4.79 -21.96 -1.33
C ARG A 96 3.49 -21.31 -0.84
N TRP A 97 2.54 -21.05 -1.73
CA TRP A 97 1.27 -20.42 -1.35
C TRP A 97 0.39 -21.42 -0.62
N ILE A 98 -0.20 -21.01 0.49
CA ILE A 98 -1.05 -21.87 1.33
C ILE A 98 -2.50 -21.44 1.15
N PRO A 99 -3.36 -22.28 0.54
CA PRO A 99 -4.76 -21.94 0.32
C PRO A 99 -5.49 -21.57 1.63
N PRO A 100 -6.42 -20.60 1.59
CA PRO A 100 -7.20 -20.22 2.75
C PRO A 100 -8.07 -21.36 3.24
N LYS A 101 -8.38 -21.34 4.54
CA LYS A 101 -9.25 -22.33 5.21
C LYS A 101 -10.59 -21.71 5.53
N LEU A 102 -11.68 -22.30 5.06
CA LEU A 102 -13.02 -21.91 5.49
C LEU A 102 -13.30 -22.42 6.90
N VAL A 103 -13.83 -21.52 7.74
CA VAL A 103 -14.27 -21.80 9.10
C VAL A 103 -15.78 -21.66 9.25
N ASP A 104 -16.32 -22.25 10.31
CA ASP A 104 -17.74 -22.13 10.65
C ASP A 104 -18.07 -20.66 11.02
N PRO A 105 -19.15 -20.06 10.47
CA PRO A 105 -19.59 -18.73 10.84
C PRO A 105 -19.77 -18.51 12.34
N ALA A 106 -20.18 -19.53 13.09
CA ALA A 106 -20.34 -19.46 14.53
C ALA A 106 -19.01 -19.26 15.28
N SER A 107 -17.87 -19.62 14.66
CA SER A 107 -16.54 -19.43 15.20
C SER A 107 -15.86 -18.15 14.71
N ALA A 108 -16.47 -17.42 13.77
CA ALA A 108 -15.90 -16.25 13.13
C ALA A 108 -16.19 -14.97 13.93
N PRO A 109 -15.18 -14.32 14.53
CA PRO A 109 -15.39 -13.10 15.32
C PRO A 109 -16.06 -11.96 14.56
N CYS A 110 -15.83 -11.84 13.26
CA CYS A 110 -16.48 -10.81 12.42
C CYS A 110 -18.00 -11.02 12.27
N LYS A 111 -18.55 -12.14 12.73
CA LYS A 111 -19.98 -12.47 12.69
C LYS A 111 -20.69 -12.34 14.06
N GLU A 112 -20.02 -11.76 15.06
CA GLU A 112 -20.63 -11.58 16.40
C GLU A 112 -21.86 -10.66 16.39
N VAL A 113 -21.91 -9.70 15.47
CA VAL A 113 -23.05 -8.82 15.19
C VAL A 113 -23.33 -8.86 13.70
N ILE A 114 -24.60 -9.04 13.33
CA ILE A 114 -25.05 -9.11 11.93
C ILE A 114 -26.24 -8.17 11.75
N ILE A 115 -26.13 -7.22 10.83
CA ILE A 115 -27.14 -6.19 10.52
C ILE A 115 -27.48 -6.30 9.04
N LYS A 116 -28.75 -6.51 8.71
CA LYS A 116 -29.21 -6.76 7.32
C LYS A 116 -30.43 -5.91 6.93
N GLY A 117 -30.55 -5.70 5.62
CA GLY A 117 -31.75 -5.09 5.03
C GLY A 117 -31.99 -3.67 5.56
N ASP A 118 -33.22 -3.40 6.00
CA ASP A 118 -33.63 -2.06 6.44
C ASP A 118 -32.97 -1.57 7.74
N GLU A 119 -32.28 -2.47 8.45
CA GLU A 119 -31.51 -2.10 9.65
C GLU A 119 -30.13 -1.52 9.31
N VAL A 120 -29.67 -1.65 8.05
CA VAL A 120 -28.40 -1.09 7.59
C VAL A 120 -28.49 0.43 7.57
N SER A 121 -27.55 1.08 8.25
CA SER A 121 -27.47 2.54 8.35
C SER A 121 -26.00 2.95 8.57
N LEU A 122 -25.28 3.13 7.46
CA LEU A 122 -23.83 3.45 7.49
C LEU A 122 -23.57 4.73 8.29
N ASP A 123 -24.47 5.71 8.16
CA ASP A 123 -24.43 6.99 8.89
C ASP A 123 -24.52 6.86 10.41
N LYS A 124 -25.01 5.71 10.92
CA LYS A 124 -25.15 5.44 12.35
C LYS A 124 -24.16 4.38 12.87
N GLN A 125 -23.68 3.53 11.98
CA GLN A 125 -22.95 2.30 12.35
C GLN A 125 -21.46 2.38 12.08
N LEU A 126 -21.01 3.36 11.28
CA LEU A 126 -19.60 3.54 10.98
C LEU A 126 -19.06 4.83 11.60
N PRO A 127 -17.78 4.84 12.04
CA PRO A 127 -17.10 6.06 12.42
C PRO A 127 -16.99 7.05 11.25
N HIS A 128 -17.24 8.31 11.52
CA HIS A 128 -17.08 9.40 10.56
C HIS A 128 -15.77 10.12 10.84
N ILE A 129 -14.75 9.86 10.04
CA ILE A 129 -13.43 10.43 10.25
C ILE A 129 -13.09 11.36 9.10
N TRP A 130 -12.71 12.59 9.42
CA TRP A 130 -12.26 13.59 8.46
C TRP A 130 -10.81 13.97 8.70
N PHE A 131 -10.08 14.15 7.61
CA PHE A 131 -8.72 14.63 7.63
C PHE A 131 -8.58 15.92 6.82
N GLY A 132 -8.15 16.98 7.50
CA GLY A 132 -7.79 18.24 6.86
C GLY A 132 -8.85 18.79 5.91
N LYS A 133 -8.46 18.91 4.65
CA LYS A 133 -9.33 19.45 3.58
C LYS A 133 -10.13 18.38 2.83
N GLU A 134 -10.08 17.14 3.23
CA GLU A 134 -10.91 16.11 2.60
C GLU A 134 -12.39 16.47 2.70
N GLY A 135 -13.12 16.33 1.58
CA GLY A 135 -14.52 16.74 1.52
C GLY A 135 -15.41 15.83 2.34
N PRO A 136 -15.67 14.60 1.89
CA PRO A 136 -16.43 13.60 2.64
C PRO A 136 -15.55 12.85 3.64
N ALA A 137 -16.19 12.13 4.56
CA ALA A 137 -15.48 11.10 5.34
C ALA A 137 -15.13 9.90 4.44
N TYR A 138 -14.01 9.26 4.71
CA TYR A 138 -13.54 8.12 3.93
C TYR A 138 -13.33 6.88 4.79
N ILE A 139 -13.65 5.73 4.21
CA ILE A 139 -13.13 4.45 4.65
C ILE A 139 -11.79 4.25 3.95
N THR A 140 -10.73 4.21 4.73
CA THR A 140 -9.36 4.05 4.26
C THR A 140 -8.80 2.69 4.69
N ASN A 141 -7.80 2.16 3.98
CA ASN A 141 -7.14 0.90 4.29
C ASN A 141 -8.05 -0.33 4.45
N ALA A 142 -9.24 -0.32 3.84
CA ALA A 142 -10.10 -1.48 3.81
C ALA A 142 -9.72 -2.41 2.66
N MET A 143 -9.77 -3.71 2.92
CA MET A 143 -9.60 -4.73 1.89
C MET A 143 -10.92 -5.03 1.22
N THR A 144 -10.94 -5.00 -0.10
CA THR A 144 -12.14 -5.27 -0.89
C THR A 144 -11.97 -6.58 -1.64
N PHE A 145 -12.92 -7.47 -1.41
CA PHE A 145 -13.01 -8.81 -1.99
C PHE A 145 -13.98 -8.79 -3.16
N SER A 146 -13.61 -9.42 -4.26
CA SER A 146 -14.46 -9.62 -5.42
C SER A 146 -14.11 -10.90 -6.15
N LYS A 147 -15.04 -11.40 -7.01
CA LYS A 147 -14.80 -12.52 -7.92
C LYS A 147 -14.97 -12.07 -9.36
N ASP A 148 -14.14 -12.58 -10.25
CA ASP A 148 -14.32 -12.44 -11.69
C ASP A 148 -15.68 -13.07 -12.09
N PRO A 149 -16.62 -12.31 -12.67
CA PRO A 149 -17.95 -12.81 -12.97
C PRO A 149 -18.01 -13.88 -14.08
N GLU A 150 -16.92 -14.07 -14.82
CA GLU A 150 -16.79 -15.10 -15.87
C GLU A 150 -16.10 -16.36 -15.35
N THR A 151 -15.01 -16.20 -14.59
CA THR A 151 -14.13 -17.33 -14.22
C THR A 151 -14.25 -17.72 -12.76
N GLY A 152 -14.80 -16.86 -11.91
CA GLY A 152 -14.82 -17.05 -10.45
C GLY A 152 -13.46 -16.77 -9.78
N GLY A 153 -12.48 -16.28 -10.53
CA GLY A 153 -11.17 -15.91 -9.98
C GLY A 153 -11.31 -14.85 -8.90
N LYS A 154 -10.62 -15.05 -7.79
CA LYS A 154 -10.69 -14.16 -6.62
C LYS A 154 -9.76 -12.98 -6.77
N ASN A 155 -10.08 -11.89 -6.07
CA ASN A 155 -9.22 -10.72 -5.93
C ASN A 155 -9.45 -10.07 -4.57
N VAL A 156 -8.36 -9.63 -3.95
CA VAL A 156 -8.36 -8.79 -2.77
C VAL A 156 -7.46 -7.59 -3.02
N GLY A 157 -7.99 -6.38 -2.87
CA GLY A 157 -7.22 -5.16 -3.07
C GLY A 157 -7.60 -4.04 -2.10
N TRP A 158 -6.73 -3.04 -1.95
CA TRP A 158 -7.05 -1.85 -1.15
C TRP A 158 -7.76 -0.82 -2.00
N TYR A 159 -8.91 -0.38 -1.51
CA TYR A 159 -9.64 0.70 -2.16
C TYR A 159 -10.21 1.64 -1.10
N ARG A 160 -10.32 2.89 -1.46
CA ARG A 160 -10.94 3.93 -0.64
C ARG A 160 -12.40 4.05 -1.01
N PHE A 161 -13.25 4.27 0.00
CA PHE A 161 -14.67 4.50 -0.19
C PHE A 161 -15.09 5.81 0.46
N THR A 162 -15.90 6.58 -0.26
CA THR A 162 -16.52 7.81 0.24
C THR A 162 -17.77 7.46 1.01
N GLN A 163 -17.93 8.01 2.21
CA GLN A 163 -19.18 8.01 2.96
C GLN A 163 -19.97 9.28 2.61
N PHE A 164 -21.25 9.16 2.31
CA PHE A 164 -22.13 10.30 1.95
C PHE A 164 -22.73 10.98 3.18
N LEU A 165 -21.88 11.44 4.07
CA LEU A 165 -22.27 12.01 5.34
C LEU A 165 -22.06 13.51 5.28
N ASP A 166 -23.07 14.28 5.63
CA ASP A 166 -22.99 15.75 5.88
C ASP A 166 -21.97 16.52 5.02
N ALA A 167 -21.49 15.86 3.98
CA ALA A 167 -20.47 16.38 3.10
C ALA A 167 -21.11 17.33 2.11
N THR A 168 -20.52 18.48 1.93
CA THR A 168 -20.83 19.33 0.80
C THR A 168 -20.53 18.54 -0.47
N HIS A 169 -21.53 18.36 -1.32
CA HIS A 169 -21.33 17.75 -2.63
C HIS A 169 -20.27 18.56 -3.40
N PRO A 170 -19.27 17.93 -4.02
CA PRO A 170 -18.14 18.64 -4.64
C PRO A 170 -18.53 19.58 -5.79
N LEU A 171 -19.72 19.36 -6.37
CA LEU A 171 -20.29 20.24 -7.40
C LEU A 171 -21.33 21.24 -6.85
N GLY A 172 -21.45 21.37 -5.53
CA GLY A 172 -22.39 22.22 -4.83
C GLY A 172 -23.64 21.49 -4.34
N GLY A 173 -24.17 21.91 -3.18
CA GLY A 173 -25.31 21.26 -2.51
C GLY A 173 -24.89 20.15 -1.54
N THR A 174 -25.81 19.25 -1.26
CA THR A 174 -25.65 18.10 -0.37
C THR A 174 -26.05 16.81 -1.08
N TYR A 175 -25.51 15.69 -0.66
CA TYR A 175 -25.97 14.38 -1.13
C TYR A 175 -27.38 14.07 -0.61
N PRO A 176 -28.19 13.32 -1.36
CA PRO A 176 -29.49 12.86 -0.88
C PRO A 176 -29.32 12.07 0.43
N PRO A 177 -30.13 12.36 1.48
CA PRO A 177 -29.98 11.73 2.81
C PRO A 177 -30.05 10.19 2.79
N GLU A 178 -30.81 9.62 1.85
CA GLU A 178 -30.93 8.17 1.68
C GLU A 178 -29.61 7.51 1.29
N ARG A 179 -28.72 8.23 0.60
CA ARG A 179 -27.36 7.74 0.24
C ARG A 179 -26.52 7.47 1.46
N ALA A 180 -26.66 8.27 2.51
CA ALA A 180 -25.89 8.12 3.74
C ALA A 180 -26.17 6.79 4.47
N LYS A 181 -27.33 6.16 4.22
CA LYS A 181 -27.72 4.92 4.89
C LYS A 181 -27.06 3.68 4.31
N THR A 182 -26.99 3.59 2.99
CA THR A 182 -26.60 2.33 2.33
C THR A 182 -25.49 2.48 1.30
N ASP A 183 -25.21 3.70 0.83
CA ASP A 183 -24.36 3.89 -0.33
C ASP A 183 -22.97 4.40 0.06
N LEU A 184 -21.99 3.89 -0.65
CA LEU A 184 -20.58 4.37 -0.67
C LEU A 184 -20.21 4.66 -2.12
N ALA A 185 -19.30 5.59 -2.39
CA ALA A 185 -18.68 5.68 -3.71
C ALA A 185 -17.31 5.01 -3.69
N ALA A 186 -17.06 4.15 -4.68
CA ALA A 186 -15.86 3.33 -4.76
C ALA A 186 -14.77 4.04 -5.56
N PHE A 187 -13.64 4.35 -4.93
CA PHE A 187 -12.52 5.02 -5.60
C PHE A 187 -11.64 4.03 -6.37
N TYR A 188 -12.05 3.65 -7.59
CA TYR A 188 -11.22 2.91 -8.54
C TYR A 188 -11.71 3.08 -9.98
N TRP A 189 -10.77 3.08 -10.95
CA TRP A 189 -11.13 3.14 -12.37
C TRP A 189 -11.60 1.78 -12.87
N TRP A 190 -12.81 1.75 -13.39
CA TRP A 190 -13.43 0.55 -13.93
C TRP A 190 -13.64 0.62 -15.46
N ASN A 191 -13.66 1.84 -16.06
CA ASN A 191 -13.83 2.05 -17.49
C ASN A 191 -13.01 3.25 -17.99
N PRO A 192 -11.83 3.06 -18.64
CA PRO A 192 -11.17 1.77 -18.82
C PRO A 192 -10.66 1.18 -17.47
N PRO A 193 -10.62 -0.17 -17.33
CA PRO A 193 -10.23 -0.79 -16.08
C PRO A 193 -8.73 -0.68 -15.84
N PHE A 194 -8.35 -0.23 -14.65
CA PHE A 194 -6.96 -0.07 -14.25
C PHE A 194 -6.49 -1.10 -13.21
N SER A 195 -7.41 -1.60 -12.39
CA SER A 195 -7.15 -2.59 -11.32
C SER A 195 -7.98 -3.85 -11.55
N ASP A 196 -7.71 -4.91 -10.78
CA ASP A 196 -8.42 -6.17 -10.93
C ASP A 196 -9.90 -6.05 -10.57
N ILE A 197 -10.26 -5.34 -9.49
CA ILE A 197 -11.68 -5.03 -9.22
C ILE A 197 -12.29 -4.19 -10.35
N GLY A 198 -11.52 -3.29 -10.96
CA GLY A 198 -11.98 -2.53 -12.14
C GLY A 198 -12.30 -3.45 -13.31
N ARG A 199 -11.47 -4.47 -13.56
CA ARG A 199 -11.71 -5.49 -14.59
C ARG A 199 -12.94 -6.34 -14.27
N HIS A 200 -13.11 -6.77 -13.01
CA HIS A 200 -14.30 -7.50 -12.57
C HIS A 200 -15.57 -6.64 -12.74
N THR A 201 -15.52 -5.38 -12.35
CA THR A 201 -16.63 -4.42 -12.52
C THR A 201 -16.99 -4.22 -14.00
N PHE A 202 -15.98 -4.03 -14.86
CA PHE A 202 -16.18 -3.85 -16.29
C PHE A 202 -16.82 -5.07 -16.94
N LYS A 203 -16.35 -6.29 -16.63
CA LYS A 203 -16.92 -7.54 -17.11
C LYS A 203 -18.36 -7.71 -16.62
N ALA A 204 -18.63 -7.49 -15.32
CA ALA A 204 -19.99 -7.57 -14.77
C ALA A 204 -20.93 -6.60 -15.51
N HIS A 205 -20.50 -5.38 -15.74
CA HIS A 205 -21.25 -4.38 -16.51
C HIS A 205 -21.55 -4.87 -17.94
N GLN A 206 -20.56 -5.42 -18.67
CA GLN A 206 -20.77 -5.97 -20.02
C GLN A 206 -21.75 -7.14 -20.04
N MET A 207 -21.82 -7.92 -18.95
CA MET A 207 -22.76 -9.03 -18.78
C MET A 207 -24.17 -8.57 -18.33
N GLY A 208 -24.37 -7.27 -18.12
CA GLY A 208 -25.63 -6.74 -17.55
C GLY A 208 -25.86 -7.12 -16.09
N LYS A 209 -24.78 -7.44 -15.35
CA LYS A 209 -24.80 -7.84 -13.94
C LYS A 209 -24.18 -6.75 -13.06
N ARG A 210 -24.48 -6.82 -11.76
CA ARG A 210 -23.79 -6.07 -10.74
C ARG A 210 -22.63 -6.91 -10.18
N LEU A 211 -21.51 -6.27 -9.86
CA LEU A 211 -20.41 -6.96 -9.19
C LEU A 211 -20.69 -7.01 -7.69
N GLU A 212 -20.72 -8.21 -7.12
CA GLU A 212 -20.73 -8.39 -5.67
C GLU A 212 -19.37 -8.02 -5.08
N VAL A 213 -19.38 -7.31 -3.95
CA VAL A 213 -18.17 -6.92 -3.20
C VAL A 213 -18.38 -7.09 -1.70
N ALA A 214 -17.30 -7.41 -1.01
CA ALA A 214 -17.22 -7.36 0.44
C ALA A 214 -16.03 -6.49 0.85
N ILE A 215 -16.27 -5.51 1.73
CA ILE A 215 -15.26 -4.56 2.21
C ILE A 215 -15.00 -4.90 3.67
N ALA A 216 -13.78 -5.32 4.00
CA ALA A 216 -13.41 -5.74 5.34
C ALA A 216 -12.28 -4.86 5.90
N GLY A 217 -12.39 -4.45 7.15
CA GLY A 217 -11.40 -3.61 7.81
C GLY A 217 -10.73 -4.26 9.00
N VAL A 218 -9.50 -3.82 9.25
CA VAL A 218 -8.65 -4.26 10.36
C VAL A 218 -8.47 -5.79 10.36
N CYS A 219 -8.10 -6.31 9.20
CA CYS A 219 -7.93 -7.73 8.96
C CYS A 219 -6.52 -8.23 9.31
N ASP A 220 -6.23 -9.47 8.93
CA ASP A 220 -4.90 -10.07 9.05
C ASP A 220 -3.83 -9.20 8.35
N PRO A 221 -2.73 -8.84 9.03
CA PRO A 221 -1.73 -7.93 8.46
C PRO A 221 -0.96 -8.55 7.28
N ALA A 222 -0.75 -9.87 7.24
CA ALA A 222 -0.12 -10.51 6.09
C ALA A 222 -1.03 -10.48 4.86
N LEU A 223 -2.35 -10.62 5.06
CA LEU A 223 -3.31 -10.44 3.97
C LEU A 223 -3.36 -8.98 3.51
N HIS A 224 -3.20 -8.02 4.43
CA HIS A 224 -3.11 -6.61 4.08
C HIS A 224 -1.90 -6.35 3.17
N LEU A 225 -0.74 -6.91 3.51
CA LEU A 225 0.46 -6.83 2.68
C LEU A 225 0.27 -7.54 1.33
N ALA A 226 -0.33 -8.73 1.32
CA ALA A 226 -0.59 -9.50 0.11
C ALA A 226 -1.52 -8.76 -0.86
N SER A 227 -2.56 -8.08 -0.36
CA SER A 227 -3.52 -7.32 -1.17
C SER A 227 -2.92 -6.08 -1.86
N GLY A 228 -1.73 -5.63 -1.42
CA GLY A 228 -0.93 -4.60 -2.09
C GLY A 228 0.06 -5.14 -3.12
N THR A 229 0.24 -6.46 -3.19
CA THR A 229 1.19 -7.12 -4.10
C THR A 229 0.58 -7.34 -5.48
N GLY A 230 1.36 -7.13 -6.52
CA GLY A 230 0.97 -7.43 -7.90
C GLY A 230 1.04 -8.93 -8.21
N VAL A 231 0.17 -9.74 -7.61
CA VAL A 231 0.05 -11.16 -7.97
C VAL A 231 -0.54 -11.33 -9.38
N PRO A 232 -0.35 -12.47 -10.06
CA PRO A 232 -0.96 -12.70 -11.37
C PRO A 232 -2.50 -12.55 -11.32
N PHE A 233 -3.07 -11.99 -12.37
CA PHE A 233 -4.53 -11.78 -12.48
C PHE A 233 -5.33 -13.06 -12.21
N ASN A 234 -6.38 -12.96 -11.41
CA ASN A 234 -7.21 -14.08 -10.94
C ASN A 234 -6.47 -15.09 -10.03
N SER A 235 -5.32 -14.71 -9.44
CA SER A 235 -4.71 -15.44 -8.34
C SER A 235 -5.37 -15.09 -7.01
N ASP A 236 -5.24 -15.97 -6.03
CA ASP A 236 -5.82 -15.78 -4.70
C ASP A 236 -4.80 -15.14 -3.75
N GLU A 237 -4.93 -13.84 -3.47
CA GLU A 237 -4.08 -13.11 -2.54
C GLU A 237 -4.14 -13.69 -1.12
N ALA A 238 -5.24 -14.33 -0.74
CA ALA A 238 -5.33 -15.00 0.56
C ALA A 238 -4.44 -16.26 0.63
N ALA A 239 -4.27 -16.97 -0.50
CA ALA A 239 -3.31 -18.07 -0.58
C ALA A 239 -1.85 -17.56 -0.52
N PHE A 240 -1.56 -16.44 -1.20
CA PHE A 240 -0.26 -15.79 -1.12
C PHE A 240 0.05 -15.32 0.30
N ALA A 241 -0.91 -14.69 0.99
CA ALA A 241 -0.80 -14.30 2.40
C ALA A 241 -0.53 -15.49 3.31
N GLY A 242 -1.18 -16.64 3.04
CA GLY A 242 -0.91 -17.89 3.72
C GLY A 242 0.55 -18.35 3.58
N GLY A 243 1.11 -18.22 2.38
CA GLY A 243 2.53 -18.48 2.11
C GLY A 243 3.47 -17.52 2.86
N LEU A 244 3.12 -16.24 2.95
CA LEU A 244 3.90 -15.24 3.68
C LEU A 244 3.93 -15.49 5.18
N ARG A 245 2.81 -15.90 5.78
CA ARG A 245 2.73 -16.14 7.23
C ARG A 245 3.04 -17.58 7.65
N GLY A 246 3.16 -18.50 6.68
CA GLY A 246 3.44 -19.92 6.94
C GLY A 246 2.23 -20.74 7.40
N GLU A 247 1.02 -20.17 7.36
CA GLU A 247 -0.23 -20.85 7.73
C GLU A 247 -1.43 -20.28 6.96
N ALA A 248 -2.48 -21.10 6.80
CA ALA A 248 -3.68 -20.69 6.07
C ALA A 248 -4.40 -19.50 6.72
N VAL A 249 -4.84 -18.54 5.90
CA VAL A 249 -5.76 -17.49 6.36
C VAL A 249 -7.13 -18.11 6.60
N GLU A 250 -7.71 -17.90 7.78
CA GLU A 250 -9.07 -18.34 8.09
C GLU A 250 -10.09 -17.39 7.46
N MET A 251 -10.93 -17.93 6.57
CA MET A 251 -11.97 -17.21 5.86
C MET A 251 -13.35 -17.71 6.27
N VAL A 252 -14.35 -16.83 6.21
CA VAL A 252 -15.76 -17.17 6.45
C VAL A 252 -16.61 -16.65 5.31
N LYS A 253 -17.69 -17.36 4.99
CA LYS A 253 -18.66 -16.92 3.97
C LYS A 253 -19.38 -15.65 4.39
N CYS A 254 -19.59 -14.76 3.44
CA CYS A 254 -20.45 -13.60 3.57
C CYS A 254 -21.92 -14.01 3.81
N GLU A 255 -22.73 -13.06 4.25
CA GLU A 255 -24.14 -13.26 4.60
C GLU A 255 -25.10 -13.06 3.42
N THR A 256 -24.73 -12.16 2.49
CA THR A 256 -25.62 -11.68 1.42
C THR A 256 -25.01 -11.70 0.04
N VAL A 257 -23.72 -11.97 -0.08
CA VAL A 257 -22.96 -12.06 -1.34
C VAL A 257 -22.16 -13.37 -1.40
N ASP A 258 -21.90 -13.90 -2.60
CA ASP A 258 -21.12 -15.15 -2.78
C ASP A 258 -19.61 -14.90 -2.69
N LEU A 259 -19.16 -14.37 -1.55
CA LEU A 259 -17.77 -14.09 -1.26
C LEU A 259 -17.34 -14.68 0.08
N GLU A 260 -16.04 -14.77 0.29
CA GLU A 260 -15.43 -15.10 1.58
C GLU A 260 -14.58 -13.91 2.05
N VAL A 261 -14.56 -13.70 3.37
CA VAL A 261 -13.81 -12.64 4.04
C VAL A 261 -13.02 -13.19 5.22
N PRO A 262 -11.96 -12.53 5.71
CA PRO A 262 -11.23 -13.00 6.89
C PRO A 262 -12.15 -13.11 8.10
N ALA A 263 -12.19 -14.30 8.69
CA ALA A 263 -13.01 -14.58 9.87
C ALA A 263 -12.67 -13.67 11.07
N THR A 264 -11.41 -13.20 11.13
CA THR A 264 -10.88 -12.35 12.19
C THR A 264 -11.00 -10.85 11.93
N ALA A 265 -11.63 -10.42 10.81
CA ALA A 265 -11.88 -9.02 10.54
C ALA A 265 -12.62 -8.31 11.70
N GLU A 266 -12.36 -7.02 11.89
CA GLU A 266 -13.07 -6.26 12.92
C GLU A 266 -14.49 -5.91 12.45
N TRP A 267 -14.65 -5.61 11.14
CA TRP A 267 -15.92 -5.30 10.50
C TRP A 267 -15.90 -5.68 9.02
N VAL A 268 -17.08 -5.93 8.46
CA VAL A 268 -17.30 -6.27 7.05
C VAL A 268 -18.56 -5.57 6.55
N LEU A 269 -18.48 -5.00 5.35
CA LEU A 269 -19.61 -4.43 4.60
C LEU A 269 -19.82 -5.26 3.34
N GLU A 270 -21.02 -5.80 3.12
CA GLU A 270 -21.36 -6.61 1.96
C GLU A 270 -22.32 -5.86 1.05
N GLY A 271 -22.05 -5.81 -0.25
CA GLY A 271 -22.87 -5.06 -1.19
C GLY A 271 -22.61 -5.35 -2.66
N GLU A 272 -23.14 -4.48 -3.51
CA GLU A 272 -23.01 -4.56 -4.96
C GLU A 272 -22.61 -3.22 -5.57
N VAL A 273 -21.85 -3.28 -6.67
CA VAL A 273 -21.42 -2.11 -7.44
C VAL A 273 -22.47 -1.75 -8.49
N TYR A 274 -22.86 -0.49 -8.50
CA TYR A 274 -23.86 0.10 -9.42
C TYR A 274 -23.14 1.01 -10.41
N THR A 275 -22.82 0.49 -11.60
CA THR A 275 -22.11 1.22 -12.65
C THR A 275 -23.00 2.20 -13.42
N ASP A 276 -24.31 2.10 -13.26
CA ASP A 276 -25.36 2.99 -13.78
C ASP A 276 -25.66 4.17 -12.84
N GLU A 277 -25.16 4.14 -11.62
CA GLU A 277 -25.22 5.21 -10.64
C GLU A 277 -23.80 5.70 -10.32
N LEU A 278 -23.48 6.91 -10.80
CA LEU A 278 -22.15 7.49 -10.64
C LEU A 278 -22.26 8.76 -9.80
N GLU A 279 -21.34 8.92 -8.84
CA GLU A 279 -21.28 10.10 -8.01
C GLU A 279 -19.92 10.80 -8.10
N PRO A 280 -19.90 12.14 -8.19
CA PRO A 280 -18.69 12.91 -8.08
C PRO A 280 -18.20 12.89 -6.64
N ILE A 281 -16.96 12.45 -6.46
CA ILE A 281 -16.26 12.48 -5.19
C ILE A 281 -14.97 13.25 -5.34
N GLY A 282 -14.48 13.80 -4.28
CA GLY A 282 -13.20 14.49 -4.35
C GLY A 282 -12.91 15.33 -3.15
N TRP A 283 -11.78 16.00 -3.30
CA TRP A 283 -10.83 16.46 -2.33
C TRP A 283 -10.49 15.33 -1.36
N HIS A 284 -9.76 14.33 -1.86
CA HIS A 284 -9.07 13.34 -1.04
C HIS A 284 -7.57 13.44 -1.27
N SER A 285 -6.82 13.15 -0.23
CA SER A 285 -5.36 13.08 -0.29
C SER A 285 -4.88 11.84 -1.03
N ASN A 286 -3.67 11.89 -1.59
CA ASN A 286 -3.05 10.79 -2.31
C ASN A 286 -1.62 10.49 -1.81
N PRO A 287 -1.04 9.32 -2.11
CA PRO A 287 0.24 8.88 -1.58
C PRO A 287 1.47 9.67 -2.07
N VAL A 288 1.30 10.61 -2.99
CA VAL A 288 2.36 11.54 -3.40
C VAL A 288 2.23 12.93 -2.75
N GLY A 289 1.31 13.07 -1.78
CA GLY A 289 1.21 14.24 -0.92
C GLY A 289 0.34 15.39 -1.47
N TYR A 290 -0.53 15.10 -2.41
CA TYR A 290 -1.44 16.10 -2.99
C TYR A 290 -2.91 15.73 -2.78
N TYR A 291 -3.79 16.70 -2.88
CA TYR A 291 -5.23 16.45 -2.96
C TYR A 291 -5.65 16.22 -4.41
N ASP A 292 -6.31 15.10 -4.66
CA ASP A 292 -6.90 14.82 -5.95
C ASP A 292 -8.15 15.66 -6.19
N ARG A 293 -8.40 15.94 -7.47
CA ARG A 293 -9.59 16.68 -7.90
C ARG A 293 -10.82 15.80 -7.85
N VAL A 294 -11.99 16.44 -7.97
CA VAL A 294 -13.27 15.76 -8.14
C VAL A 294 -13.23 14.81 -9.32
N GLN A 295 -13.60 13.58 -9.09
CA GLN A 295 -13.72 12.52 -10.08
C GLN A 295 -15.06 11.79 -9.86
N VAL A 296 -15.51 11.06 -10.87
CA VAL A 296 -16.81 10.39 -10.85
C VAL A 296 -16.61 8.88 -10.76
N PHE A 297 -17.22 8.25 -9.78
CA PHE A 297 -17.08 6.83 -9.49
C PHE A 297 -18.43 6.14 -9.26
N PRO A 298 -18.48 4.79 -9.43
CA PRO A 298 -19.69 4.02 -9.21
C PRO A 298 -20.05 3.94 -7.73
N ILE A 299 -21.34 3.77 -7.47
CA ILE A 299 -21.87 3.52 -6.13
C ILE A 299 -21.70 2.06 -5.76
N VAL A 300 -21.36 1.82 -4.50
CA VAL A 300 -21.48 0.52 -3.84
C VAL A 300 -22.64 0.59 -2.84
N ARG A 301 -23.68 -0.19 -3.06
CA ARG A 301 -24.82 -0.26 -2.15
C ARG A 301 -24.68 -1.41 -1.20
N ILE A 302 -24.62 -1.10 0.10
CA ILE A 302 -24.41 -2.05 1.17
C ILE A 302 -25.75 -2.67 1.59
N LYS A 303 -25.74 -4.00 1.74
CA LYS A 303 -26.91 -4.82 2.10
C LYS A 303 -26.78 -5.48 3.46
N CYS A 304 -25.53 -5.61 3.94
CA CYS A 304 -25.24 -6.24 5.22
C CYS A 304 -23.97 -5.61 5.83
N ILE A 305 -24.01 -5.44 7.14
CA ILE A 305 -22.85 -5.08 7.98
C ILE A 305 -22.67 -6.19 8.99
N THR A 306 -21.46 -6.71 9.10
CA THR A 306 -21.09 -7.62 10.20
C THR A 306 -19.86 -7.09 10.93
N HIS A 307 -19.79 -7.28 12.24
CA HIS A 307 -18.66 -6.78 13.02
C HIS A 307 -18.52 -7.51 14.37
N ARG A 308 -17.36 -7.37 14.99
CA ARG A 308 -17.14 -7.74 16.37
C ARG A 308 -17.99 -6.88 17.31
N ARG A 309 -18.36 -7.36 18.47
CA ARG A 309 -19.12 -6.55 19.46
C ARG A 309 -18.38 -5.30 19.92
N LYS A 310 -17.06 -5.35 19.93
CA LYS A 310 -16.17 -4.22 20.22
C LYS A 310 -15.15 -4.10 19.09
N PRO A 311 -15.54 -3.53 17.95
CA PRO A 311 -14.64 -3.43 16.81
C PRO A 311 -13.59 -2.35 17.03
N ILE A 312 -12.44 -2.51 16.37
CA ILE A 312 -11.43 -1.48 16.22
C ILE A 312 -11.60 -0.90 14.81
N TRP A 313 -11.46 0.41 14.68
CA TRP A 313 -11.46 1.08 13.38
C TRP A 313 -10.05 1.56 13.05
N HIS A 314 -9.54 1.26 11.87
CA HIS A 314 -8.28 1.80 11.40
C HIS A 314 -8.55 3.03 10.54
N ALA A 315 -7.97 4.14 10.92
CA ALA A 315 -8.04 5.38 10.16
C ALA A 315 -6.62 5.79 9.73
N THR A 316 -6.47 6.12 8.48
CA THR A 316 -5.23 6.64 7.92
C THR A 316 -5.51 7.70 6.87
N MET A 317 -4.55 8.57 6.66
CA MET A 317 -4.55 9.59 5.63
C MET A 317 -3.27 9.50 4.82
N GLU A 318 -3.39 9.65 3.53
CA GLU A 318 -2.25 9.86 2.66
C GLU A 318 -1.81 11.34 2.72
N MET A 319 -0.52 11.57 2.74
CA MET A 319 0.07 12.92 2.82
C MET A 319 1.46 12.90 2.21
N VAL A 320 2.17 14.01 2.30
CA VAL A 320 3.61 13.99 1.97
C VAL A 320 4.29 12.91 2.81
N PRO A 321 4.94 11.91 2.16
CA PRO A 321 5.59 10.81 2.89
C PRO A 321 6.63 11.27 3.94
N PRO A 322 6.80 10.50 5.04
CA PRO A 322 6.16 9.23 5.34
C PRO A 322 4.78 9.38 6.00
N PHE A 323 3.93 8.38 5.81
CA PHE A 323 2.63 8.23 6.51
C PHE A 323 2.38 6.75 6.82
N ASP A 324 1.35 6.45 7.58
CA ASP A 324 1.09 5.13 8.17
C ASP A 324 1.32 3.95 7.19
N HIS A 325 0.64 3.93 6.07
CA HIS A 325 0.70 2.78 5.17
C HIS A 325 1.76 2.88 4.05
N ASN A 326 2.71 3.82 4.13
CA ASN A 326 3.80 3.86 3.16
C ASN A 326 4.58 2.55 3.14
N TYR A 327 5.01 2.06 4.29
CA TYR A 327 5.90 0.91 4.34
C TYR A 327 5.19 -0.40 3.98
N ILE A 328 3.91 -0.57 4.37
CA ILE A 328 3.16 -1.76 3.97
C ILE A 328 2.87 -1.78 2.46
N ALA A 329 2.88 -0.62 1.81
CA ALA A 329 2.84 -0.51 0.35
C ALA A 329 4.22 -0.72 -0.29
N LEU A 330 5.31 -0.24 0.34
CA LEU A 330 6.65 -0.29 -0.23
C LEU A 330 7.27 -1.69 -0.20
N LEU A 331 7.01 -2.50 0.82
CA LEU A 331 7.57 -3.85 0.89
C LEU A 331 7.15 -4.71 -0.31
N PRO A 332 5.86 -4.77 -0.70
CA PRO A 332 5.44 -5.42 -1.94
C PRO A 332 6.14 -4.86 -3.19
N VAL A 333 6.27 -3.54 -3.30
CA VAL A 333 6.94 -2.89 -4.43
C VAL A 333 8.39 -3.35 -4.56
N GLU A 334 9.15 -3.29 -3.48
CA GLU A 334 10.55 -3.73 -3.46
C GLU A 334 10.68 -5.23 -3.75
N GLY A 335 9.83 -6.05 -3.13
CA GLY A 335 9.84 -7.50 -3.30
C GLY A 335 9.47 -7.95 -4.71
N GLU A 336 8.46 -7.32 -5.33
CA GLU A 336 8.03 -7.59 -6.70
C GLU A 336 9.13 -7.25 -7.71
N VAL A 337 9.71 -6.04 -7.62
CA VAL A 337 10.76 -5.60 -8.53
C VAL A 337 12.02 -6.46 -8.36
N LEU A 338 12.39 -6.78 -7.12
CA LEU A 338 13.53 -7.66 -6.83
C LEU A 338 13.32 -9.07 -7.40
N SER A 339 12.14 -9.67 -7.19
CA SER A 339 11.79 -10.98 -7.72
C SER A 339 11.89 -11.04 -9.24
N ASP A 340 11.34 -10.03 -9.92
CA ASP A 340 11.36 -9.97 -11.39
C ASP A 340 12.76 -9.76 -11.95
N LEU A 341 13.54 -8.87 -11.36
CA LEU A 341 14.90 -8.60 -11.82
C LEU A 341 15.81 -9.82 -11.63
N ARG A 342 15.78 -10.46 -10.46
CA ARG A 342 16.65 -11.60 -10.16
C ARG A 342 16.44 -12.82 -11.07
N LYS A 343 15.25 -13.01 -11.60
CA LYS A 343 14.97 -14.06 -12.60
C LYS A 343 15.77 -13.90 -13.89
N LYS A 344 16.20 -12.67 -14.21
CA LYS A 344 16.87 -12.32 -15.46
C LYS A 344 18.30 -11.83 -15.25
N ILE A 345 18.57 -11.23 -14.11
CA ILE A 345 19.83 -10.54 -13.78
C ILE A 345 20.23 -10.96 -12.37
N PRO A 346 20.93 -12.11 -12.22
CA PRO A 346 21.33 -12.62 -10.91
C PRO A 346 22.28 -11.70 -10.15
N GLU A 347 22.93 -10.76 -10.85
CA GLU A 347 23.80 -9.74 -10.25
C GLU A 347 23.01 -8.64 -9.49
N VAL A 348 21.70 -8.59 -9.59
CA VAL A 348 20.89 -7.70 -8.75
C VAL A 348 20.88 -8.25 -7.32
N HIS A 349 21.56 -7.51 -6.43
CA HIS A 349 21.67 -7.88 -5.02
C HIS A 349 20.48 -7.40 -4.20
N ASP A 350 20.10 -6.13 -4.38
CA ASP A 350 19.01 -5.52 -3.60
C ASP A 350 18.27 -4.46 -4.40
N VAL A 351 17.03 -4.19 -3.98
CA VAL A 351 16.21 -3.08 -4.47
C VAL A 351 15.64 -2.36 -3.26
N ALA A 352 15.91 -1.08 -3.16
CA ALA A 352 15.30 -0.19 -2.17
C ALA A 352 14.43 0.85 -2.87
N VAL A 353 13.26 1.13 -2.28
CA VAL A 353 12.38 2.20 -2.75
C VAL A 353 12.15 3.17 -1.61
N THR A 354 12.37 4.46 -1.88
CA THR A 354 12.11 5.48 -0.87
C THR A 354 10.61 5.72 -0.70
N PRO A 355 10.15 6.27 0.43
CA PRO A 355 8.76 6.69 0.57
C PRO A 355 8.25 7.61 -0.54
N ASN A 356 9.14 8.34 -1.19
CA ASN A 356 8.85 9.21 -2.35
C ASN A 356 9.01 8.51 -3.71
N MET A 357 9.06 7.17 -3.74
CA MET A 357 9.11 6.34 -4.96
C MET A 357 10.36 6.56 -5.83
N CYS A 358 11.52 6.88 -5.22
CA CYS A 358 12.82 6.78 -5.89
C CYS A 358 13.36 5.34 -5.72
N TYR A 359 13.73 4.70 -6.82
CA TYR A 359 14.20 3.31 -6.85
C TYR A 359 15.73 3.30 -6.86
N VAL A 360 16.33 2.53 -5.96
CA VAL A 360 17.77 2.29 -5.93
C VAL A 360 18.02 0.79 -6.08
N VAL A 361 18.73 0.41 -7.13
CA VAL A 361 19.08 -0.98 -7.42
C VAL A 361 20.55 -1.19 -7.12
N GLN A 362 20.84 -2.06 -6.16
CA GLN A 362 22.21 -2.45 -5.81
C GLN A 362 22.62 -3.69 -6.57
N LEU A 363 23.79 -3.67 -7.17
CA LEU A 363 24.43 -4.82 -7.81
C LEU A 363 25.36 -5.54 -6.83
N SER A 364 25.53 -6.85 -7.01
CA SER A 364 26.55 -7.65 -6.33
C SER A 364 27.95 -7.53 -6.95
N VAL A 365 28.04 -6.88 -8.11
CA VAL A 365 29.24 -6.70 -8.90
C VAL A 365 29.46 -5.24 -9.26
N ASP A 366 30.70 -4.82 -9.44
CA ASP A 366 31.02 -3.48 -9.94
C ASP A 366 32.39 -3.47 -10.66
N GLY A 367 32.71 -2.35 -11.30
CA GLY A 367 33.95 -2.18 -12.03
C GLY A 367 34.18 -3.28 -13.06
N ALA A 368 35.35 -3.90 -13.03
CA ALA A 368 35.75 -4.98 -13.94
C ALA A 368 34.99 -6.30 -13.76
N GLN A 369 34.24 -6.45 -12.68
CA GLN A 369 33.44 -7.65 -12.40
C GLN A 369 32.08 -7.62 -13.11
N LYS A 370 31.68 -6.49 -13.68
CA LYS A 370 30.40 -6.38 -14.42
C LYS A 370 30.44 -7.30 -15.65
N PRO A 371 29.34 -8.01 -15.99
CA PRO A 371 29.28 -8.93 -17.14
C PRO A 371 29.63 -8.28 -18.48
N HIS A 372 29.34 -7.00 -18.64
CA HIS A 372 29.69 -6.24 -19.84
C HIS A 372 29.71 -4.72 -19.54
N PRO A 373 30.37 -3.92 -20.40
CA PRO A 373 30.26 -2.46 -20.36
C PRO A 373 28.80 -2.00 -20.41
N ASN A 374 28.49 -0.88 -19.75
CA ASN A 374 27.14 -0.33 -19.64
C ASN A 374 26.12 -1.24 -18.92
N PHE A 375 26.58 -2.16 -18.09
CA PHE A 375 25.71 -3.10 -17.38
C PHE A 375 24.69 -2.38 -16.48
N GLY A 376 25.09 -1.27 -15.81
CA GLY A 376 24.15 -0.44 -15.05
C GLY A 376 22.99 0.08 -15.92
N LYS A 377 23.26 0.49 -17.17
CA LYS A 377 22.20 0.93 -18.08
C LYS A 377 21.27 -0.20 -18.51
N TYR A 378 21.79 -1.39 -18.70
CA TYR A 378 20.97 -2.58 -18.94
C TYR A 378 20.00 -2.83 -17.78
N VAL A 379 20.47 -2.70 -16.56
CA VAL A 379 19.63 -2.85 -15.35
C VAL A 379 18.55 -1.76 -15.29
N LEU A 380 18.87 -0.50 -15.63
CA LEU A 380 17.88 0.58 -15.73
C LEU A 380 16.72 0.22 -16.68
N HIS A 381 17.03 -0.26 -17.87
CA HIS A 381 16.02 -0.70 -18.83
C HIS A 381 15.23 -1.91 -18.32
N ALA A 382 15.87 -2.82 -17.59
CA ALA A 382 15.20 -3.98 -17.02
C ALA A 382 14.16 -3.61 -15.96
N VAL A 383 14.41 -2.57 -15.15
CA VAL A 383 13.43 -2.05 -14.19
C VAL A 383 12.19 -1.57 -14.91
N TRP A 384 12.33 -0.74 -15.95
CA TRP A 384 11.18 -0.22 -16.72
C TRP A 384 10.49 -1.29 -17.57
N GLY A 385 11.24 -2.29 -18.03
CA GLY A 385 10.72 -3.46 -18.73
C GLY A 385 10.23 -4.58 -17.81
N SER A 386 10.19 -4.37 -16.50
CA SER A 386 9.66 -5.33 -15.54
C SER A 386 8.20 -5.65 -15.84
N ALA A 387 7.84 -6.92 -15.81
CA ALA A 387 6.46 -7.35 -15.98
C ALA A 387 5.60 -6.94 -14.77
N GLY A 388 6.24 -6.63 -13.65
CA GLY A 388 5.60 -6.16 -12.44
C GLY A 388 4.88 -4.83 -12.60
N ARG A 389 3.94 -4.58 -11.68
CA ARG A 389 3.10 -3.39 -11.71
C ARG A 389 3.90 -2.09 -11.49
N TRP A 390 4.92 -2.16 -10.63
CA TRP A 390 5.54 -0.96 -10.06
C TRP A 390 6.81 -0.51 -10.77
N GLY A 391 7.69 -1.43 -11.19
CA GLY A 391 8.95 -1.08 -11.83
C GLY A 391 8.77 -0.21 -13.08
N ARG A 392 7.79 -0.54 -13.92
CA ARG A 392 7.49 0.22 -15.15
C ARG A 392 7.10 1.68 -14.92
N THR A 393 6.59 2.02 -13.71
CA THR A 393 6.15 3.37 -13.34
C THR A 393 7.22 4.17 -12.60
N ALA A 394 8.42 3.60 -12.43
CA ALA A 394 9.52 4.26 -11.71
C ALA A 394 9.99 5.50 -12.47
N LYS A 395 9.76 6.68 -11.89
CA LYS A 395 10.17 7.97 -12.48
C LYS A 395 11.68 8.17 -12.41
N LEU A 396 12.29 7.77 -11.29
CA LEU A 396 13.73 7.85 -11.06
C LEU A 396 14.26 6.50 -10.59
N VAL A 397 15.26 5.98 -11.31
CA VAL A 397 15.97 4.76 -10.97
C VAL A 397 17.46 5.04 -10.90
N ILE A 398 18.11 4.62 -9.81
CA ILE A 398 19.55 4.77 -9.59
C ILE A 398 20.15 3.37 -9.44
N VAL A 399 21.18 3.03 -10.21
CA VAL A 399 21.92 1.77 -10.08
C VAL A 399 23.25 2.05 -9.39
N VAL A 400 23.56 1.29 -8.35
CA VAL A 400 24.77 1.44 -7.53
C VAL A 400 25.52 0.11 -7.40
N GLY A 401 26.83 0.19 -7.07
CA GLY A 401 27.66 -0.96 -6.79
C GLY A 401 27.45 -1.56 -5.40
N PRO A 402 28.15 -2.69 -5.10
CA PRO A 402 27.99 -3.43 -3.84
C PRO A 402 28.47 -2.67 -2.59
N ASP A 403 29.31 -1.66 -2.77
CA ASP A 403 29.88 -0.84 -1.69
C ASP A 403 28.98 0.30 -1.22
N VAL A 404 27.77 0.44 -1.81
CA VAL A 404 26.77 1.47 -1.50
C VAL A 404 25.52 0.82 -0.91
N ASP A 405 25.15 1.18 0.30
CA ASP A 405 23.88 0.73 0.87
C ASP A 405 22.70 1.46 0.19
N PRO A 406 21.79 0.76 -0.50
CA PRO A 406 20.68 1.39 -1.24
C PRO A 406 19.65 2.05 -0.32
N TYR A 407 19.64 1.75 0.98
CA TYR A 407 18.79 2.40 1.99
C TYR A 407 19.42 3.63 2.63
N ASP A 408 20.73 3.83 2.47
CA ASP A 408 21.42 5.03 2.94
C ASP A 408 21.53 6.07 1.81
N LEU A 409 20.57 6.99 1.77
CA LEU A 409 20.54 8.03 0.74
C LEU A 409 21.79 8.91 0.70
N LYS A 410 22.55 9.03 1.81
CA LYS A 410 23.82 9.77 1.81
C LYS A 410 24.89 9.02 1.03
N GLN A 411 24.94 7.69 1.16
CA GLN A 411 25.85 6.87 0.35
C GLN A 411 25.43 6.86 -1.13
N VAL A 412 24.13 6.81 -1.42
CA VAL A 412 23.61 6.88 -2.80
C VAL A 412 23.97 8.22 -3.43
N GLU A 413 23.75 9.34 -2.74
CA GLU A 413 24.15 10.67 -3.19
C GLU A 413 25.65 10.75 -3.43
N TRP A 414 26.47 10.24 -2.49
CA TRP A 414 27.92 10.19 -2.66
C TRP A 414 28.32 9.43 -3.91
N ALA A 415 27.75 8.25 -4.16
CA ALA A 415 28.03 7.46 -5.37
C ALA A 415 27.63 8.23 -6.64
N MET A 416 26.51 8.92 -6.64
CA MET A 416 26.09 9.77 -7.76
C MET A 416 27.12 10.89 -8.00
N MET A 417 27.50 11.62 -6.95
CA MET A 417 28.42 12.76 -7.09
C MET A 417 29.83 12.36 -7.50
N THR A 418 30.25 11.12 -7.25
CA THR A 418 31.61 10.66 -7.54
C THR A 418 31.76 9.75 -8.76
N ARG A 419 30.66 9.14 -9.24
CA ARG A 419 30.71 8.10 -10.30
C ARG A 419 29.87 8.42 -11.52
N TRP A 420 28.88 9.28 -11.40
CA TRP A 420 27.93 9.63 -12.44
C TRP A 420 28.40 10.84 -13.25
N GLN A 421 28.39 10.69 -14.57
CA GLN A 421 28.54 11.80 -15.52
C GLN A 421 27.19 12.01 -16.22
N PRO A 422 26.48 13.13 -16.01
CA PRO A 422 25.06 13.30 -16.39
C PRO A 422 24.74 12.90 -17.82
N VAL A 423 25.53 13.34 -18.80
CA VAL A 423 25.27 13.03 -20.22
C VAL A 423 25.60 11.58 -20.57
N LYS A 424 26.65 11.00 -19.96
CA LYS A 424 27.17 9.70 -20.33
C LYS A 424 26.49 8.54 -19.60
N ASP A 425 26.06 8.78 -18.37
CA ASP A 425 25.61 7.70 -17.47
C ASP A 425 24.12 7.84 -17.09
N SER A 426 23.39 8.71 -17.80
CA SER A 426 21.93 8.77 -17.69
C SER A 426 21.26 8.12 -18.87
N ILE A 427 20.01 7.69 -18.61
CA ILE A 427 19.03 7.39 -19.64
C ILE A 427 17.84 8.31 -19.38
N LEU A 428 17.45 9.08 -20.38
CA LEU A 428 16.20 9.83 -20.38
C LEU A 428 15.23 9.11 -21.32
N GLN A 429 14.13 8.66 -20.78
CA GLN A 429 13.06 8.01 -21.54
C GLN A 429 11.86 8.95 -21.57
N PRO A 430 11.61 9.63 -22.69
CA PRO A 430 10.43 10.46 -22.83
C PRO A 430 9.18 9.58 -22.95
N ASP A 431 8.03 10.13 -22.54
CA ASP A 431 6.71 9.52 -22.70
C ASP A 431 6.58 8.11 -22.06
N GLY A 432 7.28 7.87 -20.96
CA GLY A 432 7.19 6.61 -20.21
C GLY A 432 5.84 6.42 -19.52
N ILE A 433 5.63 5.24 -18.94
CA ILE A 433 4.44 4.91 -18.15
C ILE A 433 4.56 5.57 -16.77
N PRO A 434 3.70 6.53 -16.42
CA PRO A 434 3.83 7.26 -15.18
C PRO A 434 3.17 6.55 -14.00
N MET A 435 3.53 6.98 -12.81
CA MET A 435 2.62 6.91 -11.67
C MET A 435 1.49 7.93 -11.89
N ILE A 436 0.28 7.47 -12.09
CA ILE A 436 -0.86 8.32 -12.49
C ILE A 436 -1.23 9.43 -11.49
N LEU A 437 -0.76 9.29 -10.24
CA LEU A 437 -0.97 10.28 -9.16
C LEU A 437 0.08 11.39 -9.16
N ASP A 438 1.15 11.28 -9.95
CA ASP A 438 2.16 12.31 -10.07
C ASP A 438 1.57 13.57 -10.74
N PRO A 439 1.50 14.71 -10.05
CA PRO A 439 0.88 15.92 -10.59
C PRO A 439 1.68 16.57 -11.72
N SER A 440 2.95 16.17 -11.93
CA SER A 440 3.79 16.64 -13.02
C SER A 440 3.55 15.88 -14.34
N CYS A 441 2.74 14.81 -14.31
CA CYS A 441 2.42 14.06 -15.52
C CYS A 441 1.56 14.87 -16.49
N GLU A 442 1.85 14.75 -17.78
CA GLU A 442 0.94 15.25 -18.80
C GLU A 442 -0.32 14.40 -18.85
N LYS A 443 -1.47 15.07 -18.80
CA LYS A 443 -2.79 14.45 -18.85
C LYS A 443 -3.44 14.73 -20.19
N SER A 444 -3.66 13.70 -21.00
CA SER A 444 -4.47 13.83 -22.22
C SER A 444 -5.94 13.97 -21.81
N ALA A 445 -6.54 15.11 -22.13
CA ALA A 445 -7.98 15.34 -21.87
C ALA A 445 -8.88 14.37 -22.65
N GLN A 446 -8.39 13.80 -23.76
CA GLN A 446 -9.19 13.01 -24.70
C GLN A 446 -9.30 11.52 -24.33
N PHE A 447 -8.31 10.95 -23.60
CA PHE A 447 -8.25 9.50 -23.34
C PHE A 447 -7.88 9.14 -21.89
N GLY A 448 -7.73 10.11 -20.98
CA GLY A 448 -7.19 9.84 -19.65
C GLY A 448 -5.77 9.26 -19.69
N ALA A 449 -5.09 9.34 -20.82
CA ALA A 449 -3.72 8.88 -20.96
C ALA A 449 -2.78 9.82 -20.21
N PHE A 450 -1.91 9.24 -19.42
CA PHE A 450 -0.90 9.95 -18.64
C PHE A 450 0.45 9.63 -19.25
N ARG A 451 1.33 10.63 -19.36
CA ARG A 451 2.71 10.48 -19.80
C ARG A 451 3.63 11.19 -18.82
N SER A 452 4.78 10.62 -18.57
CA SER A 452 5.84 11.23 -17.78
C SER A 452 7.19 10.80 -18.31
N ASP A 453 8.14 11.70 -18.29
CA ASP A 453 9.52 11.32 -18.55
C ASP A 453 10.06 10.51 -17.38
N GLN A 454 10.91 9.55 -17.71
CA GLN A 454 11.61 8.71 -16.74
C GLN A 454 13.11 8.93 -16.85
N MET A 455 13.80 8.90 -15.73
CA MET A 455 15.25 9.07 -15.66
C MET A 455 15.92 7.91 -14.98
N GLY A 456 16.96 7.36 -15.60
CA GLY A 456 17.86 6.38 -15.01
C GLY A 456 19.26 6.95 -14.83
N ILE A 457 19.87 6.64 -13.70
CA ILE A 457 21.24 7.05 -13.33
C ILE A 457 22.06 5.80 -13.08
N ASP A 458 23.15 5.62 -13.85
CA ASP A 458 24.15 4.60 -13.59
C ASP A 458 25.26 5.20 -12.74
N ALA A 459 25.21 4.95 -11.43
CA ALA A 459 26.21 5.35 -10.45
C ALA A 459 27.18 4.21 -10.05
N THR A 460 27.39 3.23 -10.95
CA THR A 460 28.42 2.20 -10.79
C THR A 460 29.81 2.71 -11.18
N ILE A 461 30.85 1.98 -10.82
CA ILE A 461 32.25 2.25 -11.25
C ILE A 461 32.41 1.95 -12.74
N LYS A 462 33.00 2.86 -13.51
CA LYS A 462 33.12 2.77 -14.97
C LYS A 462 34.45 2.14 -15.40
N ILE A 463 34.63 0.86 -15.08
CA ILE A 463 35.70 0.01 -15.57
C ILE A 463 35.06 -1.16 -16.34
N PRO A 464 35.50 -1.49 -17.57
CA PRO A 464 36.54 -0.81 -18.36
C PRO A 464 36.05 0.36 -19.23
N GLU A 465 34.78 0.81 -19.05
CA GLU A 465 34.12 1.75 -19.97
C GLU A 465 34.90 3.05 -20.19
N ARG A 466 35.54 3.59 -19.13
CA ARG A 466 36.26 4.86 -19.18
C ARG A 466 37.61 4.86 -18.46
N PHE A 467 37.81 3.91 -17.55
CA PHE A 467 38.99 3.84 -16.70
C PHE A 467 39.60 2.45 -16.74
N THR A 468 40.91 2.36 -16.56
CA THR A 468 41.64 1.08 -16.34
C THR A 468 41.66 0.71 -14.86
N GLU A 469 41.62 1.72 -13.99
CA GLU A 469 41.57 1.57 -12.53
C GLU A 469 40.69 2.70 -11.96
N TYR A 470 40.19 2.52 -10.76
CA TYR A 470 39.40 3.50 -10.03
C TYR A 470 40.01 3.69 -8.63
N PRO A 471 40.01 4.92 -8.07
CA PRO A 471 40.57 5.17 -6.76
C PRO A 471 39.91 4.31 -5.69
N GLU A 472 40.71 3.84 -4.75
CA GLU A 472 40.20 3.09 -3.60
C GLU A 472 39.32 4.02 -2.72
N VAL A 473 38.21 3.48 -2.24
CA VAL A 473 37.29 4.22 -1.38
C VAL A 473 37.86 4.28 0.03
N SER A 474 38.09 5.49 0.55
CA SER A 474 38.53 5.68 1.93
C SER A 474 37.35 5.49 2.90
N LYS A 475 37.15 4.26 3.33
CA LYS A 475 36.16 3.89 4.37
C LYS A 475 36.88 3.37 5.60
N ALA A 476 36.34 3.65 6.79
CA ALA A 476 36.80 2.99 8.00
C ALA A 476 36.48 1.49 7.97
N ASP A 477 37.37 0.68 8.53
CA ASP A 477 37.11 -0.75 8.72
C ASP A 477 35.85 -0.96 9.58
N PRO A 478 34.84 -1.72 9.09
CA PRO A 478 33.62 -1.98 9.82
C PRO A 478 33.83 -2.55 11.24
N ALA A 479 34.81 -3.43 11.40
CA ALA A 479 35.16 -3.99 12.73
C ALA A 479 35.70 -2.91 13.68
N ALA A 480 36.49 -1.97 13.16
CA ALA A 480 36.98 -0.84 13.94
C ALA A 480 35.83 0.11 14.32
N VAL A 481 34.88 0.38 13.41
CA VAL A 481 33.69 1.18 13.69
C VAL A 481 32.84 0.53 14.79
N GLU A 482 32.59 -0.78 14.72
CA GLU A 482 31.85 -1.53 15.74
C GLU A 482 32.58 -1.48 17.11
N ALA A 483 33.88 -1.61 17.12
CA ALA A 483 34.67 -1.51 18.34
C ALA A 483 34.56 -0.11 18.98
N ILE A 484 34.53 0.94 18.17
CA ILE A 484 34.33 2.32 18.65
C ILE A 484 32.89 2.49 19.15
N ALA A 485 31.87 1.96 18.44
CA ALA A 485 30.48 2.03 18.90
C ALA A 485 30.31 1.39 20.29
N LYS A 486 30.94 0.22 20.52
CA LYS A 486 30.94 -0.42 21.85
C LYS A 486 31.63 0.42 22.93
N LYS A 487 32.72 1.15 22.59
CA LYS A 487 33.40 2.05 23.53
C LYS A 487 32.56 3.29 23.89
N LEU A 488 31.71 3.73 22.96
CA LEU A 488 30.87 4.91 23.14
C LEU A 488 29.44 4.58 23.62
N ALA A 489 29.11 3.28 23.78
CA ALA A 489 27.84 2.86 24.29
C ALA A 489 27.58 3.44 25.70
N GLY A 490 26.51 4.20 25.85
CA GLY A 490 26.14 4.92 27.07
C GLY A 490 26.73 6.35 27.17
N ILE A 491 27.50 6.79 26.18
CA ILE A 491 27.99 8.17 26.08
C ILE A 491 27.24 8.92 24.96
N LEU A 492 26.98 8.25 23.86
CA LEU A 492 26.14 8.67 22.73
C LEU A 492 24.89 7.76 22.66
#